data_f1deca3e1ac5addfb678bb902fd7a135
#
_entry.id   f1deca3e1ac5addfb678bb902fd7a135
#
_cell.length_a   1.000
_cell.length_b   1.000
_cell.length_c   1.000
_cell.angle_alpha   90.00
_cell.angle_beta   90.00
_cell.angle_gamma   90.00
#
_symmetry.space_group_name_H-M   'P 1'
#
loop_
_entity.id
_entity.type
_entity.pdbx_description
1 polymer ?
#
loop_
_entity_poly.entity_id
_entity_poly.type
_entity_poly.pdbx_seq_one_letter_code
_entity_poly.pdbx_strand_id
1 'polypeptide(L)'
;MILCLVVEAIVILTLVVIIGWNKGVGDWMESLQRPVVRKLEMSGINSPYAVLMQVKGGKIIGNMKGDEKIYPASMTKIMTVIVAIENLDDLDQEITLTQEMFQGLYEQDATQAGFQPGETVRAIDLLYGAMLPSGAECCIALADTVGGSRDGFVE
;
A
#
# COMPACT_ATOMS: atom_id res chain seq x y z
N MET A 1 59.14 20.90 14.77
CA MET A 1 58.17 19.92 15.30
C MET A 1 56.91 20.57 15.88
N ILE A 2 57.01 21.52 16.81
CA ILE A 2 55.83 22.19 17.40
C ILE A 2 54.98 22.96 16.39
N LEU A 3 55.59 23.65 15.42
CA LEU A 3 54.87 24.40 14.39
C LEU A 3 54.00 23.47 13.47
N CYS A 4 54.50 22.29 13.13
CA CYS A 4 53.71 21.30 12.34
C CYS A 4 52.47 20.84 13.11
N LEU A 5 52.60 20.55 14.40
CA LEU A 5 51.44 20.11 15.22
C LEU A 5 50.37 21.19 15.36
N VAL A 6 50.79 22.46 15.44
CA VAL A 6 49.87 23.61 15.53
C VAL A 6 49.11 23.78 14.20
N VAL A 7 49.77 23.63 13.05
CA VAL A 7 49.15 23.75 11.75
C VAL A 7 48.15 22.59 11.52
N GLU A 8 48.52 21.35 11.87
CA GLU A 8 47.59 20.20 11.78
C GLU A 8 46.38 20.39 12.67
N ALA A 9 46.55 20.87 13.90
CA ALA A 9 45.43 21.14 14.82
C ALA A 9 44.46 22.20 14.26
N ILE A 10 44.99 23.28 13.64
CA ILE A 10 44.16 24.29 13.00
C ILE A 10 43.40 23.73 11.78
N VAL A 11 44.06 22.92 10.95
CA VAL A 11 43.39 22.31 9.79
C VAL A 11 42.28 21.35 10.22
N ILE A 12 42.50 20.54 11.25
CA ILE A 12 41.49 19.65 11.79
C ILE A 12 40.31 20.46 12.37
N LEU A 13 40.58 21.50 13.12
CA LEU A 13 39.55 22.35 13.72
C LEU A 13 38.69 23.03 12.63
N THR A 14 39.32 23.57 11.58
CA THR A 14 38.62 24.21 10.46
C THR A 14 37.75 23.18 9.68
N LEU A 15 38.26 21.99 9.45
CA LEU A 15 37.48 20.90 8.81
C LEU A 15 36.27 20.49 9.65
N VAL A 16 36.42 20.37 10.98
CA VAL A 16 35.30 20.03 11.88
C VAL A 16 34.24 21.14 11.87
N VAL A 17 34.66 22.40 11.86
CA VAL A 17 33.73 23.55 11.78
C VAL A 17 32.99 23.56 10.42
N ILE A 18 33.72 23.35 9.32
CA ILE A 18 33.11 23.31 7.97
C ILE A 18 32.14 22.15 7.84
N ILE A 19 32.50 20.95 8.33
CA ILE A 19 31.61 19.78 8.28
C ILE A 19 30.38 19.99 9.16
N GLY A 20 30.56 20.53 10.36
CA GLY A 20 29.45 20.88 11.26
C GLY A 20 28.52 21.93 10.67
N TRP A 21 29.10 22.96 10.03
CA TRP A 21 28.35 24.01 9.34
C TRP A 21 27.56 23.45 8.15
N ASN A 22 28.19 22.62 7.30
CA ASN A 22 27.51 22.00 6.15
C ASN A 22 26.37 21.07 6.57
N LYS A 23 26.53 20.31 7.67
CA LYS A 23 25.43 19.51 8.23
C LYS A 23 24.28 20.39 8.71
N GLY A 24 24.57 21.43 9.46
CA GLY A 24 23.55 22.36 9.97
C GLY A 24 22.82 23.09 8.83
N VAL A 25 23.53 23.50 7.79
CA VAL A 25 22.93 24.11 6.59
C VAL A 25 22.11 23.10 5.80
N GLY A 26 22.57 21.84 5.67
CA GLY A 26 21.85 20.75 5.02
C GLY A 26 20.52 20.46 5.73
N ASP A 27 20.55 20.29 7.04
CA ASP A 27 19.35 20.06 7.86
C ASP A 27 18.38 21.24 7.81
N TRP A 28 18.89 22.47 7.81
CA TRP A 28 18.07 23.67 7.66
C TRP A 28 17.44 23.77 6.27
N MET A 29 18.19 23.50 5.19
CA MET A 29 17.65 23.46 3.83
C MET A 29 16.61 22.36 3.65
N GLU A 30 16.83 21.18 4.22
CA GLU A 30 15.86 20.10 4.23
C GLU A 30 14.58 20.48 4.99
N SER A 31 14.72 21.21 6.10
CA SER A 31 13.58 21.73 6.87
C SER A 31 12.74 22.75 6.10
N LEU A 32 13.36 23.56 5.23
CA LEU A 32 12.68 24.51 4.34
C LEU A 32 11.95 23.81 3.19
N GLN A 33 12.45 22.65 2.76
CA GLN A 33 11.85 21.86 1.68
C GLN A 33 10.74 20.92 2.18
N ARG A 34 10.61 20.74 3.50
CA ARG A 34 9.49 19.96 4.05
C ARG A 34 8.21 20.74 3.79
N PRO A 35 7.30 20.24 2.95
CA PRO A 35 6.01 20.88 2.79
C PRO A 35 5.37 20.98 4.18
N VAL A 36 4.91 22.16 4.54
CA VAL A 36 4.11 22.36 5.75
C VAL A 36 2.80 21.61 5.53
N VAL A 37 2.79 20.35 5.95
CA VAL A 37 1.59 19.53 5.87
C VAL A 37 0.64 20.06 6.92
N ARG A 38 -0.27 20.94 6.51
CA ARG A 38 -1.37 21.37 7.35
C ARG A 38 -2.30 20.18 7.57
N LYS A 39 -2.67 19.93 8.80
CA LYS A 39 -3.75 18.99 9.13
C LYS A 39 -5.00 19.51 8.43
N LEU A 40 -5.57 18.70 7.56
CA LEU A 40 -6.77 19.10 6.80
C LEU A 40 -8.02 18.90 7.65
N GLU A 41 -8.89 19.88 7.58
CA GLU A 41 -10.25 19.77 8.13
C GLU A 41 -11.05 18.77 7.26
N MET A 42 -11.62 17.76 7.92
CA MET A 42 -12.39 16.70 7.28
C MET A 42 -13.91 16.91 7.36
N SER A 43 -14.33 18.04 7.91
CA SER A 43 -15.76 18.35 8.21
C SER A 43 -16.68 18.41 6.99
N GLY A 44 -16.12 18.55 5.78
CA GLY A 44 -16.90 18.55 4.53
C GLY A 44 -17.09 17.17 3.88
N ILE A 45 -16.63 16.10 4.53
CA ILE A 45 -16.70 14.73 4.00
C ILE A 45 -17.96 14.06 4.54
N ASN A 46 -18.82 13.55 3.64
CA ASN A 46 -20.06 12.85 4.02
C ASN A 46 -19.83 11.44 4.54
N SER A 47 -18.64 10.86 4.33
CA SER A 47 -18.30 9.55 4.89
C SER A 47 -18.09 9.64 6.40
N PRO A 48 -18.59 8.69 7.21
CA PRO A 48 -18.32 8.65 8.64
C PRO A 48 -16.88 8.29 8.99
N TYR A 49 -16.14 7.72 8.06
CA TYR A 49 -14.75 7.29 8.22
C TYR A 49 -13.91 7.79 7.05
N ALA A 50 -12.78 8.40 7.32
CA ALA A 50 -11.86 8.81 6.27
C ALA A 50 -10.43 8.98 6.79
N VAL A 51 -9.47 8.55 5.98
CA VAL A 51 -8.05 8.78 6.22
C VAL A 51 -7.44 9.37 4.95
N LEU A 52 -6.69 10.45 5.11
CA LEU A 52 -5.91 11.05 4.03
C LEU A 52 -4.43 10.93 4.38
N MET A 53 -3.69 10.28 3.52
CA MET A 53 -2.28 10.01 3.71
C MET A 53 -1.46 10.62 2.58
N GLN A 54 -0.33 11.22 2.93
CA GLN A 54 0.66 11.67 1.97
C GLN A 54 1.41 10.44 1.44
N VAL A 55 1.39 10.20 0.13
CA VAL A 55 2.03 9.04 -0.49
C VAL A 55 3.53 8.99 -0.19
N LYS A 56 4.24 10.13 -0.35
CA LYS A 56 5.66 10.20 0.00
C LYS A 56 5.83 10.36 1.51
N GLY A 57 6.34 9.32 2.15
CA GLY A 57 6.63 9.31 3.58
C GLY A 57 5.48 8.83 4.48
N GLY A 58 4.33 8.41 3.93
CA GLY A 58 3.26 7.75 4.69
C GLY A 58 2.59 8.59 5.79
N LYS A 59 2.75 9.92 5.77
CA LYS A 59 2.22 10.78 6.83
C LYS A 59 0.71 10.97 6.70
N ILE A 60 -0.04 10.66 7.76
CA ILE A 60 -1.47 10.95 7.84
C ILE A 60 -1.67 12.46 8.03
N ILE A 61 -2.41 13.09 7.13
CA ILE A 61 -2.69 14.53 7.10
C ILE A 61 -4.16 14.86 7.36
N GLY A 62 -5.03 13.87 7.27
CA GLY A 62 -6.43 13.93 7.69
C GLY A 62 -6.84 12.58 8.27
N ASN A 63 -7.53 12.59 9.40
CA ASN A 63 -8.01 11.38 10.06
C ASN A 63 -9.39 11.67 10.68
N MET A 64 -10.39 10.93 10.23
CA MET A 64 -11.71 10.90 10.78
C MET A 64 -12.05 9.44 11.09
N LYS A 65 -11.89 9.06 12.36
CA LYS A 65 -12.12 7.70 12.87
C LYS A 65 -11.37 6.61 12.10
N GLY A 66 -10.14 6.90 11.64
CA GLY A 66 -9.35 5.98 10.82
C GLY A 66 -8.86 4.75 11.56
N ASP A 67 -8.87 4.78 12.90
CA ASP A 67 -8.45 3.66 13.75
C ASP A 67 -9.64 2.77 14.21
N GLU A 68 -10.88 3.15 13.83
CA GLU A 68 -12.05 2.34 14.14
C GLU A 68 -12.19 1.16 13.19
N LYS A 69 -12.57 -0.01 13.73
CA LYS A 69 -12.86 -1.19 12.93
C LYS A 69 -14.18 -1.02 12.20
N ILE A 70 -14.17 -1.15 10.89
CA ILE A 70 -15.32 -0.98 10.01
C ILE A 70 -15.47 -2.16 9.05
N TYR A 71 -16.61 -2.23 8.38
CA TYR A 71 -16.82 -3.10 7.23
C TYR A 71 -16.63 -2.25 5.95
N PRO A 72 -15.46 -2.31 5.30
CA PRO A 72 -15.12 -1.41 4.19
C PRO A 72 -15.73 -1.83 2.86
N ALA A 73 -16.60 -2.83 2.85
CA ALA A 73 -17.20 -3.41 1.64
C ALA A 73 -16.12 -3.77 0.59
N SER A 74 -16.36 -3.45 -0.67
CA SER A 74 -15.43 -3.79 -1.76
C SER A 74 -14.04 -3.17 -1.66
N MET A 75 -13.79 -2.22 -0.78
CA MET A 75 -12.42 -1.73 -0.54
C MET A 75 -11.51 -2.84 0.02
N THR A 76 -12.06 -3.89 0.63
CA THR A 76 -11.32 -5.10 1.05
C THR A 76 -10.57 -5.73 -0.12
N LYS A 77 -11.12 -5.66 -1.34
CA LYS A 77 -10.51 -6.24 -2.54
C LYS A 77 -9.15 -5.62 -2.89
N ILE A 78 -8.90 -4.40 -2.45
CA ILE A 78 -7.58 -3.76 -2.60
C ILE A 78 -6.50 -4.60 -1.88
N MET A 79 -6.79 -5.05 -0.65
CA MET A 79 -5.86 -5.92 0.09
C MET A 79 -5.74 -7.29 -0.56
N THR A 80 -6.85 -7.88 -1.02
CA THR A 80 -6.82 -9.16 -1.76
C THR A 80 -5.89 -9.07 -2.96
N VAL A 81 -5.99 -8.00 -3.75
CA VAL A 81 -5.15 -7.80 -4.94
C VAL A 81 -3.68 -7.58 -4.56
N ILE A 82 -3.39 -6.79 -3.53
CA ILE A 82 -2.02 -6.57 -3.06
C ILE A 82 -1.39 -7.89 -2.63
N VAL A 83 -2.06 -8.65 -1.75
CA VAL A 83 -1.56 -9.94 -1.27
C VAL A 83 -1.38 -10.93 -2.43
N ALA A 84 -2.32 -10.96 -3.38
CA ALA A 84 -2.20 -11.83 -4.55
C ALA A 84 -0.98 -11.45 -5.40
N ILE A 85 -0.77 -10.17 -5.70
CA ILE A 85 0.40 -9.71 -6.50
C ILE A 85 1.72 -10.04 -5.78
N GLU A 86 1.78 -9.92 -4.46
CA GLU A 86 3.00 -10.16 -3.69
C GLU A 86 3.34 -11.66 -3.56
N ASN A 87 2.37 -12.55 -3.76
CA ASN A 87 2.54 -13.99 -3.55
C ASN A 87 2.32 -14.86 -4.81
N LEU A 88 1.92 -14.28 -5.93
CA LEU A 88 1.89 -14.98 -7.22
C LEU A 88 3.29 -14.99 -7.84
N ASP A 89 3.76 -16.17 -8.24
CA ASP A 89 5.07 -16.31 -8.91
C ASP A 89 5.05 -15.69 -10.31
N ASP A 90 3.93 -15.78 -11.02
CA ASP A 90 3.73 -15.27 -12.37
C ASP A 90 2.29 -14.76 -12.54
N LEU A 91 2.17 -13.51 -12.98
CA LEU A 91 0.86 -12.91 -13.27
C LEU A 91 0.20 -13.44 -14.54
N ASP A 92 0.97 -14.06 -15.43
CA ASP A 92 0.45 -14.73 -16.63
C ASP A 92 0.09 -16.23 -16.39
N GLN A 93 0.31 -16.75 -15.18
CA GLN A 93 -0.10 -18.13 -14.86
C GLN A 93 -1.60 -18.33 -15.08
N GLU A 94 -1.95 -19.48 -15.62
CA GLU A 94 -3.34 -19.85 -15.86
C GLU A 94 -4.00 -20.41 -14.59
N ILE A 95 -5.21 -19.92 -14.31
CA ILE A 95 -6.05 -20.35 -13.20
C ILE A 95 -7.38 -20.82 -13.76
N THR A 96 -7.76 -22.04 -13.43
CA THR A 96 -9.08 -22.59 -13.81
C THR A 96 -10.09 -22.33 -12.73
N LEU A 97 -11.18 -21.65 -13.06
CA LEU A 97 -12.25 -21.31 -12.14
C LEU A 97 -13.14 -22.54 -11.87
N THR A 98 -13.21 -22.98 -10.64
CA THR A 98 -14.04 -24.13 -10.25
C THR A 98 -15.45 -23.70 -9.88
N GLN A 99 -16.42 -24.63 -9.97
CA GLN A 99 -17.80 -24.38 -9.54
C GLN A 99 -17.91 -23.93 -8.08
N GLU A 100 -17.00 -24.38 -7.21
CA GLU A 100 -16.98 -24.05 -5.78
C GLU A 100 -16.63 -22.57 -5.53
N MET A 101 -15.87 -21.94 -6.43
CA MET A 101 -15.54 -20.52 -6.34
C MET A 101 -16.75 -19.60 -6.52
N PHE A 102 -17.84 -20.13 -7.09
CA PHE A 102 -19.08 -19.38 -7.32
C PHE A 102 -20.17 -19.67 -6.29
N GLN A 103 -19.92 -20.61 -5.36
CA GLN A 103 -20.94 -20.98 -4.36
C GLN A 103 -21.30 -19.79 -3.48
N GLY A 104 -22.61 -19.57 -3.33
CA GLY A 104 -23.15 -18.53 -2.45
C GLY A 104 -23.08 -17.12 -3.01
N LEU A 105 -22.43 -16.88 -4.15
CA LEU A 105 -22.28 -15.53 -4.70
C LEU A 105 -23.61 -14.92 -5.15
N TYR A 106 -24.47 -15.74 -5.73
CA TYR A 106 -25.79 -15.30 -6.17
C TYR A 106 -26.72 -15.00 -4.98
N GLU A 107 -26.73 -15.87 -3.98
CA GLU A 107 -27.53 -15.71 -2.76
C GLU A 107 -27.11 -14.49 -1.94
N GLN A 108 -25.85 -14.11 -2.03
CA GLN A 108 -25.28 -12.94 -1.35
C GLN A 108 -25.39 -11.66 -2.17
N ASP A 109 -26.01 -11.71 -3.35
CA ASP A 109 -26.04 -10.59 -4.31
C ASP A 109 -24.65 -9.99 -4.57
N ALA A 110 -23.66 -10.88 -4.65
CA ALA A 110 -22.27 -10.47 -4.82
C ALA A 110 -22.02 -10.02 -6.26
N THR A 111 -21.35 -8.90 -6.41
CA THR A 111 -20.92 -8.42 -7.73
C THR A 111 -19.91 -9.38 -8.34
N GLN A 112 -20.12 -9.75 -9.60
CA GLN A 112 -19.26 -10.65 -10.37
C GLN A 112 -18.69 -9.94 -11.60
N ALA A 113 -17.50 -10.35 -12.02
CA ALA A 113 -16.85 -9.84 -13.24
C ALA A 113 -17.45 -10.45 -14.51
N GLY A 114 -18.05 -11.62 -14.39
CA GLY A 114 -18.75 -12.31 -15.50
C GLY A 114 -18.05 -13.56 -16.00
N PHE A 115 -16.97 -13.98 -15.37
CA PHE A 115 -16.35 -15.28 -15.61
C PHE A 115 -17.30 -16.43 -15.25
N GLN A 116 -17.09 -17.59 -15.89
CA GLN A 116 -17.92 -18.76 -15.69
C GLN A 116 -17.11 -19.93 -15.10
N PRO A 117 -17.75 -20.83 -14.36
CA PRO A 117 -17.11 -22.07 -13.92
C PRO A 117 -16.56 -22.86 -15.10
N GLY A 118 -15.33 -23.35 -14.99
CA GLY A 118 -14.62 -24.08 -16.01
C GLY A 118 -13.77 -23.21 -16.96
N GLU A 119 -13.90 -21.92 -16.91
CA GLU A 119 -13.00 -21.02 -17.65
C GLU A 119 -11.58 -21.06 -17.07
N THR A 120 -10.58 -21.03 -17.95
CA THR A 120 -9.18 -20.88 -17.61
C THR A 120 -8.73 -19.51 -18.06
N VAL A 121 -8.27 -18.71 -17.13
CA VAL A 121 -7.87 -17.31 -17.33
C VAL A 121 -6.53 -17.03 -16.66
N ARG A 122 -5.86 -15.97 -17.05
CA ARG A 122 -4.60 -15.59 -16.40
C ARG A 122 -4.87 -14.93 -15.05
N ALA A 123 -3.93 -15.06 -14.14
CA ALA A 123 -4.00 -14.39 -12.84
C ALA A 123 -4.19 -12.86 -12.98
N ILE A 124 -3.52 -12.23 -13.94
CA ILE A 124 -3.68 -10.79 -14.21
C ILE A 124 -5.12 -10.43 -14.62
N ASP A 125 -5.81 -11.29 -15.36
CA ASP A 125 -7.21 -11.04 -15.77
C ASP A 125 -8.15 -11.08 -14.55
N LEU A 126 -7.86 -11.95 -13.56
CA LEU A 126 -8.57 -11.99 -12.28
C LEU A 126 -8.30 -10.75 -11.43
N LEU A 127 -7.06 -10.23 -11.41
CA LEU A 127 -6.72 -8.98 -10.72
C LEU A 127 -7.54 -7.81 -11.29
N TYR A 128 -7.63 -7.70 -12.62
CA TYR A 128 -8.49 -6.70 -13.27
C TYR A 128 -9.97 -6.95 -12.97
N GLY A 129 -10.42 -8.20 -13.00
CA GLY A 129 -11.80 -8.59 -12.67
C GLY A 129 -12.18 -8.24 -11.22
N ALA A 130 -11.25 -8.37 -10.29
CA ALA A 130 -11.46 -7.97 -8.90
C ALA A 130 -11.59 -6.45 -8.73
N MET A 131 -10.76 -5.68 -9.44
CA MET A 131 -10.65 -4.22 -9.24
C MET A 131 -11.65 -3.40 -10.07
N LEU A 132 -11.86 -3.73 -11.34
CA LEU A 132 -12.69 -2.91 -12.24
C LEU A 132 -14.20 -3.12 -11.99
N PRO A 133 -14.76 -4.33 -12.24
CA PRO A 133 -16.15 -4.60 -11.96
C PRO A 133 -16.42 -5.04 -10.51
N SER A 134 -15.38 -5.18 -9.70
CA SER A 134 -15.50 -5.66 -8.31
C SER A 134 -15.91 -7.14 -8.19
N GLY A 135 -15.39 -8.01 -9.07
CA GLY A 135 -15.71 -9.43 -9.14
C GLY A 135 -15.36 -10.21 -7.88
N ALA A 136 -16.37 -10.83 -7.26
CA ALA A 136 -16.18 -11.64 -6.07
C ALA A 136 -15.53 -12.99 -6.41
N GLU A 137 -15.92 -13.62 -7.51
CA GLU A 137 -15.34 -14.86 -8.03
C GLU A 137 -13.83 -14.71 -8.28
N CYS A 138 -13.41 -13.54 -8.78
CA CYS A 138 -12.00 -13.24 -9.01
C CYS A 138 -11.21 -13.23 -7.70
N CYS A 139 -11.75 -12.59 -6.66
CA CYS A 139 -11.11 -12.56 -5.35
C CYS A 139 -11.01 -13.95 -4.73
N ILE A 140 -12.04 -14.77 -4.87
CA ILE A 140 -12.05 -16.14 -4.37
C ILE A 140 -10.99 -16.98 -5.12
N ALA A 141 -10.95 -16.89 -6.45
CA ALA A 141 -9.98 -17.62 -7.26
C ALA A 141 -8.53 -17.24 -6.90
N LEU A 142 -8.26 -15.93 -6.72
CA LEU A 142 -6.94 -15.45 -6.28
C LEU A 142 -6.61 -15.97 -4.87
N ALA A 143 -7.55 -15.90 -3.94
CA ALA A 143 -7.36 -16.34 -2.56
C ALA A 143 -7.08 -17.86 -2.49
N ASP A 144 -7.88 -18.67 -3.19
CA ASP A 144 -7.70 -20.13 -3.22
C ASP A 144 -6.37 -20.51 -3.91
N THR A 145 -5.93 -19.74 -4.91
CA THR A 145 -4.66 -19.99 -5.61
C THR A 145 -3.46 -19.68 -4.74
N VAL A 146 -3.46 -18.54 -4.05
CA VAL A 146 -2.32 -18.06 -3.24
C VAL A 146 -2.30 -18.72 -1.87
N GLY A 147 -3.44 -18.80 -1.18
CA GLY A 147 -3.54 -19.33 0.17
C GLY A 147 -3.85 -20.84 0.25
N GLY A 148 -4.06 -21.51 -0.90
CA GLY A 148 -4.54 -22.89 -0.95
C GLY A 148 -5.97 -23.06 -0.46
N SER A 149 -6.55 -22.05 0.17
CA SER A 149 -7.94 -21.92 0.61
C SER A 149 -8.22 -20.47 0.99
N ARG A 150 -9.51 -20.11 1.11
CA ARG A 150 -9.90 -18.77 1.60
C ARG A 150 -9.39 -18.50 3.02
N ASP A 151 -9.47 -19.49 3.89
CA ASP A 151 -9.02 -19.37 5.29
C ASP A 151 -7.49 -19.19 5.35
N GLY A 152 -6.73 -19.99 4.59
CA GLY A 152 -5.28 -19.85 4.50
C GLY A 152 -4.81 -18.54 3.86
N PHE A 153 -5.64 -17.91 3.03
CA PHE A 153 -5.34 -16.60 2.47
C PHE A 153 -5.48 -15.45 3.47
N VAL A 154 -6.33 -15.61 4.49
CA VAL A 154 -6.62 -14.56 5.49
C VAL A 154 -5.66 -14.62 6.68
N GLU A 155 -4.95 -15.72 6.90
CA GLU A 155 -3.93 -15.90 7.94
C GLU A 155 -2.58 -15.26 7.58
#